data_d41cfce1abf4ade7c1872fb83301cdf0
#
_entry.id   d41cfce1abf4ade7c1872fb83301cdf0
#
_cell.length_a   1.000
_cell.length_b   1.000
_cell.length_c   1.000
_cell.angle_alpha   90.00
_cell.angle_beta   90.00
_cell.angle_gamma   90.00
#
_symmetry.space_group_name_H-M   'P 1'
#
loop_
_entity.id
_entity.type
_entity.pdbx_description
1 polymer ?
#
loop_
_entity_poly.entity_id
_entity_poly.type
_entity_poly.pdbx_seq_one_letter_code
_entity_poly.pdbx_strand_id
1 'polypeptide(L)'
;MYRFLAFILSAVLSIAPPSLRAEAGAPLPPPTFDVPFDDIDPIVAQAELKQHIAVFLNRLQTYRGSSPQAIRDQVTGDIERNERETLVVAKHFADHGVLEGYDFQEGSLVAGQYLVLQRPVNGLNEFIDYYRALKTSLTEHYGQPSDDRTVWTNDLYQPLPDYWGIAVQMGHLRYAASWNTSDGIVTVELTGNHHSRLMIEYRSAASLESSRNT
;
A
#
# COMPACT_ATOMS: atom_id res chain seq x y z
N MET A 1 11.01 -10.14 -10.51
CA MET A 1 9.70 -9.56 -10.24
C MET A 1 9.12 -9.93 -8.86
N TYR A 2 9.57 -11.00 -8.18
CA TYR A 2 9.05 -11.44 -6.86
C TYR A 2 9.88 -11.03 -5.63
N ARG A 3 11.08 -10.47 -5.79
CA ARG A 3 11.96 -10.12 -4.66
C ARG A 3 11.45 -8.94 -3.82
N PHE A 4 10.77 -8.01 -4.42
CA PHE A 4 10.27 -6.79 -3.78
C PHE A 4 9.11 -7.06 -2.81
N LEU A 5 8.11 -7.84 -3.25
CA LEU A 5 6.96 -8.18 -2.39
C LEU A 5 7.36 -8.97 -1.14
N ALA A 6 8.43 -9.78 -1.23
CA ALA A 6 8.94 -10.55 -0.10
C ALA A 6 9.55 -9.67 1.00
N PHE A 7 10.13 -8.51 0.64
CA PHE A 7 10.81 -7.63 1.58
C PHE A 7 9.85 -6.85 2.49
N ILE A 8 8.79 -6.29 1.92
CA ILE A 8 7.77 -5.57 2.72
C ILE A 8 6.94 -6.56 3.55
N LEU A 9 6.69 -7.78 3.03
CA LEU A 9 5.97 -8.81 3.77
C LEU A 9 6.73 -9.26 5.04
N SER A 10 8.07 -9.26 5.03
CA SER A 10 8.88 -9.60 6.21
C SER A 10 8.79 -8.55 7.32
N ALA A 11 8.63 -7.27 6.97
CA ALA A 11 8.45 -6.21 7.96
C ALA A 11 7.07 -6.28 8.67
N VAL A 12 6.03 -6.73 7.95
CA VAL A 12 4.68 -6.88 8.53
C VAL A 12 4.58 -8.07 9.50
N LEU A 13 5.38 -9.13 9.32
CA LEU A 13 5.38 -10.27 10.24
C LEU A 13 6.11 -10.01 11.56
N SER A 14 6.89 -8.93 11.67
CA SER A 14 7.63 -8.59 12.91
C SER A 14 6.81 -7.77 13.92
N ILE A 15 5.58 -7.35 13.61
CA ILE A 15 4.68 -6.70 14.57
C ILE A 15 3.81 -7.78 15.25
N ALA A 16 4.45 -8.71 15.95
CA ALA A 16 3.76 -9.55 16.92
C ALA A 16 3.70 -8.76 18.24
N PRO A 17 2.53 -8.63 18.87
CA PRO A 17 2.43 -8.01 20.18
C PRO A 17 3.23 -8.82 21.21
N PRO A 18 3.82 -8.18 22.23
CA PRO A 18 4.57 -8.88 23.25
C PRO A 18 3.69 -9.94 23.91
N SER A 19 4.20 -11.17 23.98
CA SER A 19 3.53 -12.30 24.62
C SER A 19 3.25 -12.01 26.09
N LEU A 20 1.99 -11.71 26.44
CA LEU A 20 1.48 -11.74 27.80
C LEU A 20 1.47 -13.21 28.25
N ARG A 21 2.33 -13.52 29.19
CA ARG A 21 2.40 -14.79 29.91
C ARG A 21 1.10 -14.94 30.69
N ALA A 22 0.21 -15.84 30.27
CA ALA A 22 -1.04 -16.11 30.93
C ALA A 22 -0.79 -16.82 32.27
N GLU A 23 -1.15 -16.19 33.38
CA GLU A 23 -1.47 -16.88 34.62
C GLU A 23 -2.83 -17.57 34.46
N ALA A 24 -2.87 -18.87 34.78
CA ALA A 24 -4.09 -19.66 34.73
C ALA A 24 -4.99 -19.29 35.92
N GLY A 25 -6.13 -18.66 35.61
CA GLY A 25 -7.15 -18.45 36.65
C GLY A 25 -8.21 -17.41 36.31
N ALA A 26 -9.30 -17.84 35.75
CA ALA A 26 -10.60 -17.28 35.47
C ALA A 26 -10.87 -17.02 33.98
N PRO A 27 -12.05 -17.37 33.44
CA PRO A 27 -12.41 -17.02 32.06
C PRO A 27 -12.48 -15.49 31.98
N LEU A 28 -11.64 -14.91 31.13
CA LEU A 28 -11.71 -13.50 30.78
C LEU A 28 -13.11 -13.21 30.22
N PRO A 29 -13.76 -12.11 30.61
CA PRO A 29 -14.96 -11.67 29.95
C PRO A 29 -14.67 -11.47 28.47
N PRO A 30 -15.65 -11.74 27.58
CA PRO A 30 -15.45 -11.48 26.13
C PRO A 30 -15.03 -10.04 25.97
N PRO A 31 -14.06 -9.77 25.06
CA PRO A 31 -13.61 -8.40 24.83
C PRO A 31 -14.83 -7.58 24.39
N THR A 32 -15.22 -6.63 25.22
CA THR A 32 -16.18 -5.60 24.84
C THR A 32 -15.44 -4.67 23.88
N PHE A 33 -15.70 -4.80 22.61
CA PHE A 33 -15.25 -3.87 21.57
C PHE A 33 -16.11 -2.59 21.61
N ASP A 34 -16.17 -1.92 22.76
CA ASP A 34 -16.69 -0.57 22.92
C ASP A 34 -15.55 0.44 22.68
N VAL A 35 -14.87 0.33 21.56
CA VAL A 35 -14.17 1.46 20.96
C VAL A 35 -15.20 2.11 20.06
N PRO A 36 -15.63 3.37 20.29
CA PRO A 36 -16.40 4.07 19.29
C PRO A 36 -15.53 4.09 18.04
N PHE A 37 -15.94 3.37 17.01
CA PHE A 37 -15.43 3.63 15.66
C PHE A 37 -15.88 5.06 15.37
N ASP A 38 -14.96 6.00 15.39
CA ASP A 38 -15.18 7.27 14.73
C ASP A 38 -15.42 6.88 13.27
N ASP A 39 -16.69 6.96 12.85
CA ASP A 39 -17.09 6.75 11.47
C ASP A 39 -16.45 7.89 10.66
N ILE A 40 -15.22 7.66 10.23
CA ILE A 40 -14.53 8.59 9.34
C ILE A 40 -15.33 8.59 8.03
N ASP A 41 -15.84 9.77 7.67
CA ASP A 41 -16.56 9.94 6.42
C ASP A 41 -15.71 9.38 5.25
N PRO A 42 -16.21 8.40 4.49
CA PRO A 42 -15.46 7.79 3.39
C PRO A 42 -14.96 8.81 2.36
N ILE A 43 -15.66 9.93 2.19
CA ILE A 43 -15.24 11.02 1.28
C ILE A 43 -14.00 11.71 1.83
N VAL A 44 -13.97 11.98 3.14
CA VAL A 44 -12.81 12.58 3.83
C VAL A 44 -11.62 11.64 3.76
N ALA A 45 -11.82 10.36 4.04
CA ALA A 45 -10.78 9.34 3.95
C ALA A 45 -10.17 9.23 2.54
N GLN A 46 -11.00 9.23 1.49
CA GLN A 46 -10.52 9.22 0.10
C GLN A 46 -9.72 10.49 -0.26
N ALA A 47 -10.18 11.67 0.22
CA ALA A 47 -9.48 12.92 -0.03
C ALA A 47 -8.10 12.94 0.65
N GLU A 48 -8.03 12.49 1.89
CA GLU A 48 -6.78 12.35 2.65
C GLU A 48 -5.82 11.37 1.97
N LEU A 49 -6.30 10.20 1.55
CA LEU A 49 -5.49 9.22 0.82
C LEU A 49 -4.90 9.82 -0.47
N LYS A 50 -5.70 10.51 -1.28
CA LYS A 50 -5.21 11.19 -2.50
C LYS A 50 -4.11 12.19 -2.19
N GLN A 51 -4.26 12.98 -1.12
CA GLN A 51 -3.25 13.94 -0.68
C GLN A 51 -1.95 13.25 -0.26
N HIS A 52 -2.03 12.18 0.52
CA HIS A 52 -0.87 11.39 0.94
C HIS A 52 -0.10 10.81 -0.25
N ILE A 53 -0.84 10.24 -1.22
CA ILE A 53 -0.23 9.68 -2.43
C ILE A 53 0.42 10.78 -3.28
N ALA A 54 -0.22 11.94 -3.44
CA ALA A 54 0.35 13.05 -4.19
C ALA A 54 1.66 13.54 -3.55
N VAL A 55 1.71 13.67 -2.22
CA VAL A 55 2.92 14.04 -1.48
C VAL A 55 4.01 12.98 -1.65
N PHE A 56 3.66 11.70 -1.55
CA PHE A 56 4.58 10.59 -1.73
C PHE A 56 5.19 10.58 -3.14
N LEU A 57 4.36 10.63 -4.19
CA LEU A 57 4.82 10.63 -5.58
C LEU A 57 5.67 11.88 -5.91
N ASN A 58 5.27 13.06 -5.43
CA ASN A 58 6.06 14.28 -5.58
C ASN A 58 7.44 14.16 -4.91
N ARG A 59 7.51 13.54 -3.73
CA ARG A 59 8.79 13.26 -3.05
C ARG A 59 9.70 12.37 -3.91
N LEU A 60 9.17 11.29 -4.48
CA LEU A 60 9.93 10.39 -5.34
C LEU A 60 10.47 11.09 -6.58
N GLN A 61 9.68 11.96 -7.20
CA GLN A 61 10.12 12.75 -8.36
C GLN A 61 11.18 13.79 -7.98
N THR A 62 10.96 14.54 -6.88
CA THR A 62 11.85 15.61 -6.42
C THR A 62 13.21 15.07 -5.98
N TYR A 63 13.22 13.93 -5.29
CA TYR A 63 14.43 13.35 -4.70
C TYR A 63 14.98 12.15 -5.48
N ARG A 64 14.56 11.96 -6.71
CA ARG A 64 15.11 10.93 -7.59
C ARG A 64 16.63 11.04 -7.68
N GLY A 65 17.34 9.92 -7.54
CA GLY A 65 18.80 9.87 -7.52
C GLY A 65 19.45 10.38 -6.23
N SER A 66 18.65 10.85 -5.26
CA SER A 66 19.18 11.30 -3.97
C SER A 66 19.54 10.14 -3.06
N SER A 67 20.38 10.45 -2.07
CA SER A 67 20.83 9.47 -1.08
C SER A 67 19.72 9.07 -0.08
N PRO A 68 19.86 7.93 0.61
CA PRO A 68 18.95 7.53 1.69
C PRO A 68 18.79 8.61 2.78
N GLN A 69 19.86 9.33 3.10
CA GLN A 69 19.82 10.38 4.11
C GLN A 69 18.93 11.55 3.67
N ALA A 70 19.00 11.96 2.40
CA ALA A 70 18.17 13.04 1.88
C ALA A 70 16.66 12.71 1.97
N ILE A 71 16.28 11.43 1.75
CA ILE A 71 14.90 11.00 1.91
C ILE A 71 14.51 10.96 3.39
N ARG A 72 15.39 10.44 4.26
CA ARG A 72 15.16 10.37 5.69
C ARG A 72 14.83 11.72 6.30
N ASP A 73 15.51 12.78 5.86
CA ASP A 73 15.31 14.14 6.35
C ASP A 73 13.95 14.74 5.93
N GLN A 74 13.26 14.09 4.97
CA GLN A 74 11.97 14.54 4.43
C GLN A 74 10.76 13.71 4.88
N VAL A 75 10.99 12.53 5.43
CA VAL A 75 9.89 11.65 5.85
C VAL A 75 9.56 11.89 7.32
N THR A 76 8.26 11.75 7.62
CA THR A 76 7.73 11.73 8.99
C THR A 76 7.10 10.37 9.24
N GLY A 77 7.24 9.85 10.45
CA GLY A 77 6.72 8.54 10.86
C GLY A 77 7.82 7.70 11.51
N ASP A 78 7.44 6.49 11.93
CA ASP A 78 8.34 5.56 12.58
C ASP A 78 9.19 4.81 11.55
N ILE A 79 10.50 4.83 11.71
CA ILE A 79 11.41 4.13 10.80
C ILE A 79 11.46 2.66 11.20
N GLU A 80 10.84 1.81 10.39
CA GLU A 80 10.78 0.35 10.58
C GLU A 80 12.04 -0.34 10.04
N ARG A 81 12.59 0.17 8.94
CA ARG A 81 13.80 -0.36 8.31
C ARG A 81 14.65 0.77 7.75
N ASN A 82 15.93 0.66 7.97
CA ASN A 82 16.92 1.61 7.49
C ASN A 82 18.20 0.87 7.14
N GLU A 83 18.18 0.25 5.99
CA GLU A 83 19.30 -0.48 5.41
C GLU A 83 19.92 0.33 4.26
N ARG A 84 21.09 -0.10 3.78
CA ARG A 84 21.81 0.61 2.72
C ARG A 84 20.98 0.82 1.45
N GLU A 85 20.12 -0.14 1.12
CA GLU A 85 19.35 -0.17 -0.14
C GLU A 85 17.86 0.05 0.07
N THR A 86 17.36 0.11 1.32
CA THR A 86 15.94 0.22 1.61
C THR A 86 15.67 1.04 2.86
N LEU A 87 14.76 2.02 2.75
CA LEU A 87 14.18 2.74 3.87
C LEU A 87 12.68 2.43 3.91
N VAL A 88 12.15 2.00 5.06
CA VAL A 88 10.72 1.80 5.29
C VAL A 88 10.27 2.65 6.46
N VAL A 89 9.19 3.39 6.27
CA VAL A 89 8.60 4.29 7.26
C VAL A 89 7.15 3.88 7.50
N ALA A 90 6.79 3.59 8.74
CA ALA A 90 5.42 3.34 9.14
C ALA A 90 4.70 4.65 9.43
N LYS A 91 3.46 4.74 8.99
CA LYS A 91 2.55 5.87 9.17
C LYS A 91 1.13 5.38 9.40
N HIS A 92 0.23 6.32 9.62
CA HIS A 92 -1.21 6.08 9.64
C HIS A 92 -1.90 7.02 8.66
N PHE A 93 -2.96 6.52 8.07
CA PHE A 93 -3.88 7.25 7.23
C PHE A 93 -5.29 6.87 7.71
N ALA A 94 -6.06 7.83 8.16
CA ALA A 94 -7.27 7.56 8.91
C ALA A 94 -6.96 6.53 10.03
N ASP A 95 -7.63 5.38 10.02
CA ASP A 95 -7.34 4.29 10.95
C ASP A 95 -6.56 3.13 10.32
N HIS A 96 -6.05 3.29 9.10
CA HIS A 96 -5.24 2.32 8.40
C HIS A 96 -3.75 2.47 8.69
N GLY A 97 -3.06 1.35 8.89
CA GLY A 97 -1.61 1.31 8.85
C GLY A 97 -1.09 1.54 7.43
N VAL A 98 -0.03 2.31 7.31
CA VAL A 98 0.62 2.63 6.04
C VAL A 98 2.10 2.36 6.14
N LEU A 99 2.67 1.77 5.09
CA LEU A 99 4.12 1.65 4.92
C LEU A 99 4.55 2.42 3.66
N GLU A 100 5.45 3.39 3.84
CA GLU A 100 6.20 4.01 2.74
C GLU A 100 7.56 3.31 2.62
N GLY A 101 7.81 2.69 1.48
CA GLY A 101 9.10 2.09 1.13
C GLY A 101 9.84 2.92 0.10
N TYR A 102 11.16 3.02 0.26
CA TYR A 102 12.06 3.69 -0.66
C TYR A 102 13.23 2.78 -0.96
N ASP A 103 13.52 2.54 -2.24
CA ASP A 103 14.60 1.68 -2.65
C ASP A 103 15.69 2.45 -3.35
N PHE A 104 16.90 2.08 -3.02
CA PHE A 104 18.12 2.72 -3.48
C PHE A 104 18.98 1.70 -4.23
N GLN A 105 19.53 2.13 -5.33
CA GLN A 105 20.55 1.39 -6.09
C GLN A 105 21.80 2.26 -6.15
N GLU A 106 22.94 1.70 -5.72
CA GLU A 106 24.21 2.42 -5.64
C GLU A 106 24.11 3.75 -4.87
N GLY A 107 23.25 3.77 -3.82
CA GLY A 107 23.03 4.94 -2.99
C GLY A 107 22.09 5.99 -3.58
N SER A 108 21.43 5.70 -4.71
CA SER A 108 20.50 6.60 -5.41
C SER A 108 19.06 6.07 -5.35
N LEU A 109 18.11 6.94 -5.02
CA LEU A 109 16.68 6.59 -5.02
C LEU A 109 16.22 6.21 -6.43
N VAL A 110 15.71 4.99 -6.59
CA VAL A 110 15.26 4.43 -7.88
C VAL A 110 13.82 3.97 -7.90
N ALA A 111 13.23 3.67 -6.73
CA ALA A 111 11.84 3.26 -6.65
C ALA A 111 11.23 3.62 -5.29
N GLY A 112 9.91 3.60 -5.21
CA GLY A 112 9.20 3.75 -3.95
C GLY A 112 7.83 3.07 -3.99
N GLN A 113 7.36 2.68 -2.82
CA GLN A 113 6.08 2.01 -2.61
C GLN A 113 5.31 2.67 -1.47
N TYR A 114 4.01 2.84 -1.67
CA TYR A 114 3.06 3.25 -0.64
C TYR A 114 2.03 2.14 -0.48
N LEU A 115 2.01 1.50 0.67
CA LEU A 115 1.15 0.36 0.96
C LEU A 115 0.16 0.72 2.06
N VAL A 116 -1.13 0.64 1.75
CA VAL A 116 -2.23 0.75 2.71
C VAL A 116 -2.66 -0.64 3.13
N LEU A 117 -2.68 -0.88 4.44
CA LEU A 117 -3.03 -2.16 5.04
C LEU A 117 -4.47 -2.11 5.56
N GLN A 118 -5.29 -3.08 5.16
CA GLN A 118 -6.64 -3.20 5.66
C GLN A 118 -6.64 -3.66 7.13
N ARG A 119 -7.51 -3.03 7.94
CA ARG A 119 -7.94 -3.61 9.21
C ARG A 119 -8.98 -4.71 8.99
N PRO A 120 -9.13 -5.69 9.91
CA PRO A 120 -10.03 -6.84 9.73
C PRO A 120 -11.53 -6.50 9.66
N VAL A 121 -11.95 -5.25 9.93
CA VAL A 121 -13.36 -4.87 10.19
C VAL A 121 -13.86 -3.74 9.29
N ASN A 122 -13.38 -3.64 8.05
CA ASN A 122 -13.74 -2.52 7.17
C ASN A 122 -14.96 -2.84 6.29
N GLY A 123 -15.59 -1.78 5.76
CA GLY A 123 -16.72 -1.88 4.84
C GLY A 123 -16.39 -2.77 3.63
N LEU A 124 -17.40 -3.48 3.12
CA LEU A 124 -17.21 -4.57 2.13
C LEU A 124 -16.46 -4.14 0.87
N ASN A 125 -16.63 -2.88 0.41
CA ASN A 125 -16.04 -2.38 -0.84
C ASN A 125 -15.09 -1.18 -0.66
N GLU A 126 -14.78 -0.78 0.55
CA GLU A 126 -13.99 0.42 0.86
C GLU A 126 -12.68 0.50 0.07
N PHE A 127 -11.90 -0.60 0.04
CA PHE A 127 -10.64 -0.63 -0.69
C PHE A 127 -10.80 -0.58 -2.21
N ILE A 128 -11.93 -1.07 -2.74
CA ILE A 128 -12.28 -0.91 -4.16
C ILE A 128 -12.56 0.57 -4.46
N ASP A 129 -13.24 1.28 -3.56
CA ASP A 129 -13.54 2.69 -3.73
C ASP A 129 -12.28 3.55 -3.61
N TYR A 130 -11.35 3.21 -2.69
CA TYR A 130 -10.02 3.83 -2.65
C TYR A 130 -9.24 3.60 -3.94
N TYR A 131 -9.21 2.36 -4.46
CA TYR A 131 -8.56 2.05 -5.74
C TYR A 131 -9.15 2.89 -6.89
N ARG A 132 -10.47 2.95 -7.00
CA ARG A 132 -11.15 3.72 -8.04
C ARG A 132 -10.85 5.22 -7.95
N ALA A 133 -10.89 5.76 -6.73
CA ALA A 133 -10.60 7.17 -6.48
C ALA A 133 -9.14 7.52 -6.85
N LEU A 134 -8.19 6.68 -6.49
CA LEU A 134 -6.77 6.85 -6.86
C LEU A 134 -6.57 6.71 -8.37
N LYS A 135 -7.14 5.67 -8.99
CA LYS A 135 -7.07 5.49 -10.45
C LYS A 135 -7.59 6.71 -11.20
N THR A 136 -8.71 7.28 -10.76
CA THR A 136 -9.26 8.51 -11.34
C THR A 136 -8.27 9.67 -11.22
N SER A 137 -7.74 9.92 -10.01
CA SER A 137 -6.78 11.00 -9.75
C SER A 137 -5.48 10.85 -10.56
N LEU A 138 -4.94 9.62 -10.64
CA LEU A 138 -3.75 9.34 -11.44
C LEU A 138 -4.03 9.48 -12.94
N THR A 139 -5.23 9.13 -13.40
CA THR A 139 -5.65 9.32 -14.80
C THR A 139 -5.77 10.80 -15.15
N GLU A 140 -6.29 11.64 -14.24
CA GLU A 140 -6.34 13.09 -14.41
C GLU A 140 -4.94 13.71 -14.51
N HIS A 141 -3.97 13.16 -13.77
CA HIS A 141 -2.60 13.67 -13.72
C HIS A 141 -1.70 13.15 -14.86
N TYR A 142 -1.75 11.84 -15.16
CA TYR A 142 -0.85 11.18 -16.11
C TYR A 142 -1.50 10.83 -17.46
N GLY A 143 -2.81 11.11 -17.64
CA GLY A 143 -3.57 10.66 -18.81
C GLY A 143 -4.09 9.23 -18.65
N GLN A 144 -4.52 8.62 -19.76
CA GLN A 144 -5.05 7.26 -19.71
C GLN A 144 -3.98 6.24 -19.31
N PRO A 145 -4.33 5.23 -18.50
CA PRO A 145 -3.38 4.19 -18.12
C PRO A 145 -2.89 3.42 -19.35
N SER A 146 -1.62 3.07 -19.37
CA SER A 146 -1.02 2.21 -20.39
C SER A 146 -1.43 0.74 -20.25
N ASP A 147 -1.84 0.35 -19.05
CA ASP A 147 -2.40 -0.96 -18.72
C ASP A 147 -3.48 -0.78 -17.65
N ASP A 148 -4.62 -1.46 -17.82
CA ASP A 148 -5.76 -1.38 -16.90
C ASP A 148 -6.47 -2.73 -16.86
N ARG A 149 -6.36 -3.43 -15.74
CA ARG A 149 -6.82 -4.82 -15.64
C ARG A 149 -7.68 -5.06 -14.41
N THR A 150 -8.77 -5.81 -14.64
CA THR A 150 -9.56 -6.45 -13.59
C THR A 150 -9.49 -7.96 -13.81
N VAL A 151 -8.97 -8.69 -12.84
CA VAL A 151 -8.71 -10.13 -12.98
C VAL A 151 -9.50 -10.89 -11.93
N TRP A 152 -10.39 -11.77 -12.39
CA TRP A 152 -11.07 -12.77 -11.58
C TRP A 152 -10.31 -14.09 -11.63
N THR A 153 -9.91 -14.61 -10.48
CA THR A 153 -9.32 -15.97 -10.34
C THR A 153 -10.36 -16.99 -9.89
N ASN A 154 -11.50 -16.52 -9.37
CA ASN A 154 -12.65 -17.31 -8.96
C ASN A 154 -13.91 -16.44 -9.08
N ASP A 155 -14.98 -17.00 -9.64
CA ASP A 155 -16.21 -16.29 -10.00
C ASP A 155 -17.30 -16.29 -8.93
N LEU A 156 -17.05 -16.91 -7.76
CA LEU A 156 -18.00 -17.07 -6.66
C LEU A 156 -18.74 -15.78 -6.29
N TYR A 157 -18.02 -14.66 -6.23
CA TYR A 157 -18.56 -13.34 -5.87
C TYR A 157 -18.83 -12.45 -7.08
N GLN A 158 -18.56 -12.89 -8.31
CA GLN A 158 -18.70 -12.06 -9.49
C GLN A 158 -20.14 -11.54 -9.70
N PRO A 159 -21.22 -12.34 -9.47
CA PRO A 159 -22.59 -11.86 -9.59
C PRO A 159 -23.08 -11.02 -8.38
N LEU A 160 -22.23 -10.79 -7.38
CA LEU A 160 -22.57 -10.12 -6.12
C LEU A 160 -21.72 -8.86 -5.90
N PRO A 161 -22.01 -7.73 -6.58
CA PRO A 161 -21.16 -6.52 -6.54
C PRO A 161 -20.91 -5.98 -5.13
N ASP A 162 -21.88 -6.08 -4.23
CA ASP A 162 -21.75 -5.62 -2.84
C ASP A 162 -20.69 -6.41 -2.03
N TYR A 163 -20.30 -7.58 -2.52
CA TYR A 163 -19.34 -8.48 -1.90
C TYR A 163 -17.97 -8.53 -2.63
N TRP A 164 -17.73 -7.67 -3.61
CA TRP A 164 -16.46 -7.67 -4.34
C TRP A 164 -15.25 -7.37 -3.46
N GLY A 165 -15.41 -6.58 -2.39
CA GLY A 165 -14.34 -6.39 -1.40
C GLY A 165 -13.94 -7.68 -0.70
N ILE A 166 -14.91 -8.59 -0.41
CA ILE A 166 -14.60 -9.94 0.08
C ILE A 166 -13.85 -10.74 -1.00
N ALA A 167 -14.28 -10.65 -2.27
CA ALA A 167 -13.57 -11.31 -3.36
C ALA A 167 -12.11 -10.84 -3.47
N VAL A 168 -11.85 -9.53 -3.29
CA VAL A 168 -10.49 -9.00 -3.20
C VAL A 168 -9.75 -9.61 -2.03
N GLN A 169 -10.33 -9.55 -0.83
CA GLN A 169 -9.72 -10.06 0.40
C GLN A 169 -9.34 -11.54 0.28
N MET A 170 -10.17 -12.35 -0.37
CA MET A 170 -9.94 -13.78 -0.62
C MET A 170 -8.98 -14.06 -1.79
N GLY A 171 -8.53 -13.02 -2.51
CA GLY A 171 -7.67 -13.14 -3.68
C GLY A 171 -8.39 -13.60 -4.95
N HIS A 172 -9.73 -13.62 -4.94
CA HIS A 172 -10.56 -14.00 -6.10
C HIS A 172 -10.62 -12.88 -7.15
N LEU A 173 -10.47 -11.62 -6.72
CA LEU A 173 -10.53 -10.43 -7.55
C LEU A 173 -9.30 -9.57 -7.33
N ARG A 174 -8.71 -9.07 -8.42
CA ARG A 174 -7.59 -8.14 -8.40
C ARG A 174 -7.83 -7.02 -9.39
N TYR A 175 -7.36 -5.83 -9.03
CA TYR A 175 -7.31 -4.66 -9.90
C TYR A 175 -5.87 -4.20 -10.04
N ALA A 176 -5.50 -3.76 -11.24
CA ALA A 176 -4.22 -3.14 -11.50
C ALA A 176 -4.35 -2.12 -12.63
N ALA A 177 -3.69 -0.98 -12.46
CA ALA A 177 -3.52 0.00 -13.53
C ALA A 177 -2.10 0.57 -13.48
N SER A 178 -1.53 0.91 -14.64
CA SER A 178 -0.21 1.51 -14.72
C SER A 178 -0.15 2.64 -15.76
N TRP A 179 0.73 3.60 -15.49
CA TRP A 179 0.98 4.77 -16.32
C TRP A 179 2.47 4.86 -16.64
N ASN A 180 2.78 4.96 -17.94
CA ASN A 180 4.12 5.34 -18.36
C ASN A 180 4.27 6.84 -18.18
N THR A 181 5.26 7.27 -17.40
CA THR A 181 5.62 8.67 -17.22
C THR A 181 6.89 9.00 -17.99
N SER A 182 7.29 10.27 -18.05
CA SER A 182 8.53 10.69 -18.72
C SER A 182 9.80 10.06 -18.14
N ASP A 183 9.72 9.56 -16.89
CA ASP A 183 10.88 9.16 -16.09
C ASP A 183 10.73 7.79 -15.41
N GLY A 184 9.64 7.09 -15.70
CA GLY A 184 9.41 5.77 -15.13
C GLY A 184 7.99 5.26 -15.32
N ILE A 185 7.56 4.40 -14.39
CA ILE A 185 6.21 3.83 -14.37
C ILE A 185 5.60 4.03 -12.98
N VAL A 186 4.36 4.49 -12.95
CA VAL A 186 3.51 4.47 -11.76
C VAL A 186 2.51 3.33 -11.91
N THR A 187 2.33 2.53 -10.86
CA THR A 187 1.37 1.43 -10.83
C THR A 187 0.51 1.55 -9.59
N VAL A 188 -0.78 1.28 -9.71
CA VAL A 188 -1.68 1.06 -8.57
C VAL A 188 -2.26 -0.34 -8.65
N GLU A 189 -2.20 -1.07 -7.54
CA GLU A 189 -2.72 -2.43 -7.42
C GLU A 189 -3.60 -2.58 -6.19
N LEU A 190 -4.74 -3.25 -6.36
CA LEU A 190 -5.56 -3.74 -5.25
C LEU A 190 -5.61 -5.27 -5.32
N THR A 191 -5.05 -5.91 -4.31
CA THR A 191 -4.95 -7.38 -4.19
C THR A 191 -5.33 -7.83 -2.79
N GLY A 192 -5.49 -9.13 -2.60
CA GLY A 192 -5.73 -9.69 -1.28
C GLY A 192 -5.16 -11.10 -1.11
N ASN A 193 -4.90 -11.42 0.16
CA ASN A 193 -4.60 -12.75 0.66
C ASN A 193 -4.96 -12.72 2.16
N HIS A 194 -6.19 -13.05 2.50
CA HIS A 194 -6.85 -12.89 3.81
C HIS A 194 -7.03 -11.43 4.27
N HIS A 195 -6.31 -10.48 3.69
CA HIS A 195 -6.43 -9.03 3.91
C HIS A 195 -6.30 -8.31 2.58
N SER A 196 -7.08 -7.26 2.37
CA SER A 196 -6.92 -6.38 1.22
C SER A 196 -5.67 -5.52 1.37
N ARG A 197 -4.98 -5.29 0.26
CA ARG A 197 -3.80 -4.45 0.15
C ARG A 197 -3.94 -3.54 -1.05
N LEU A 198 -3.86 -2.24 -0.80
CA LEU A 198 -3.81 -1.23 -1.83
C LEU A 198 -2.38 -0.70 -1.90
N MET A 199 -1.73 -0.87 -3.03
CA MET A 199 -0.34 -0.51 -3.23
C MET A 199 -0.20 0.45 -4.39
N ILE A 200 0.58 1.51 -4.18
CA ILE A 200 1.04 2.41 -5.23
C ILE A 200 2.55 2.24 -5.31
N GLU A 201 3.06 2.02 -6.51
CA GLU A 201 4.48 1.86 -6.79
C GLU A 201 4.92 2.85 -7.87
N TYR A 202 6.06 3.48 -7.65
CA TYR A 202 6.82 4.17 -8.69
C TYR A 202 8.14 3.46 -8.92
N ARG A 203 8.52 3.26 -10.19
CA ARG A 203 9.84 2.79 -10.61
C ARG A 203 10.42 3.71 -11.65
N SER A 204 11.65 4.15 -11.42
CA SER A 204 12.38 4.93 -12.40
C SER A 204 12.77 4.08 -13.63
N ALA A 205 13.00 4.72 -14.76
CA ALA A 205 13.49 4.05 -15.97
C ALA A 205 14.79 3.28 -15.71
N ALA A 206 15.71 3.83 -14.92
CA ALA A 206 16.96 3.16 -14.53
C ALA A 206 16.73 1.83 -13.77
N SER A 207 15.77 1.81 -12.84
CA SER A 207 15.39 0.59 -12.12
C SER A 207 14.82 -0.49 -13.04
N LEU A 208 14.07 -0.08 -14.08
CA LEU A 208 13.46 -0.99 -15.04
C LEU A 208 14.51 -1.63 -15.97
N GLU A 209 15.55 -0.89 -16.35
CA GLU A 209 16.66 -1.39 -17.17
C GLU A 209 17.51 -2.41 -16.41
N SER A 210 17.84 -2.12 -15.14
CA SER A 210 18.57 -3.06 -14.28
C SER A 210 17.86 -4.40 -14.12
N SER A 211 16.51 -4.38 -14.03
CA SER A 211 15.70 -5.60 -13.86
C SER A 211 15.61 -6.46 -15.11
N ARG A 212 15.96 -5.93 -16.30
CA ARG A 212 15.97 -6.68 -17.57
C ARG A 212 17.31 -7.39 -17.83
N ASN A 213 18.37 -6.96 -17.16
CA ASN A 213 19.72 -7.45 -17.37
C ASN A 213 20.16 -8.51 -16.33
N THR A 214 19.25 -8.93 -15.47
CA THR A 214 19.44 -9.97 -14.44
C THR A 214 18.55 -11.19 -14.73
#